data_72b0ea48b38d6a9be4c7dffacdce1c46
#
_entry.id   72b0ea48b38d6a9be4c7dffacdce1c46
#
_cell.length_a   1.000
_cell.length_b   1.000
_cell.length_c   1.000
_cell.angle_alpha   90.00
_cell.angle_beta   90.00
_cell.angle_gamma   90.00
#
_symmetry.space_group_name_H-M   'P 1'
#
loop_
_entity.id
_entity.type
_entity.pdbx_description
1 polymer ?
#
loop_
_entity_poly.entity_id
_entity_poly.type
_entity_poly.pdbx_seq_one_letter_code
_entity_poly.pdbx_strand_id
1 'polypeptide(L)'
;MKKGMIGILLVLAVLVAPGASQAKGSKPIVIGCPLSTAFLYGWDAERGIKLAVEEINAQGGVNVGGVKRPFKVVVMDTRDLEPGVPVSEALMVVEKLILEKKADFILGGPVRSEAALAAMDLLARYKKISILTTGVLTPKYHRRVAENYNKYKYCFRITNEAANMVKNEMVPFIEQLGAKCGVHRMFVMAQDVAHARAGTGIIKKIMEKKGWEIAGYEIYPTGTTDYSQGLLKAKKAGKGVLLVWMDMPESTILLKQWRELRVPMIPFGFICAVEQPGSWKATGGAVEYAMTDVCNAGNAPSEATPWTMKFYRAYTKRWGVEPEGYGTSSSYMAVYVLKDAIERAGTLKADKVIKALEATDMMGVYGRIRFDPKSHQVIPALDPKEGAVTSIFQWQAPGKRVVVYPASIAVGEVKLP
;
A
#
# COMPACT_ATOMS: atom_id res chain seq x y z
N MET A 1 30.72 -77.65 20.38
CA MET A 1 30.64 -76.63 19.34
C MET A 1 29.75 -75.52 19.88
N LYS A 2 30.34 -74.44 20.43
CA LYS A 2 29.59 -73.28 20.96
C LYS A 2 29.67 -72.17 19.94
N LYS A 3 28.52 -71.75 19.39
CA LYS A 3 28.38 -70.55 18.54
C LYS A 3 28.17 -69.33 19.44
N GLY A 4 29.13 -68.43 19.42
CA GLY A 4 29.05 -67.15 20.06
C GLY A 4 28.20 -66.18 19.22
N MET A 5 27.25 -65.52 19.86
CA MET A 5 26.39 -64.49 19.27
C MET A 5 26.96 -63.10 19.69
N ILE A 6 27.48 -62.38 18.71
CA ILE A 6 27.98 -61.01 18.90
C ILE A 6 26.77 -60.06 18.78
N GLY A 7 26.38 -59.46 19.90
CA GLY A 7 25.36 -58.40 19.89
C GLY A 7 25.99 -57.07 19.50
N ILE A 8 25.49 -56.49 18.43
CA ILE A 8 25.84 -55.12 17.99
C ILE A 8 24.93 -54.15 18.74
N LEU A 9 25.51 -53.35 19.62
CA LEU A 9 24.82 -52.26 20.32
C LEU A 9 24.77 -51.05 19.34
N LEU A 10 23.57 -50.74 18.81
CA LEU A 10 23.34 -49.52 18.04
C LEU A 10 23.12 -48.37 19.05
N VAL A 11 24.12 -47.49 19.17
CA VAL A 11 23.98 -46.23 19.91
C VAL A 11 23.25 -45.21 19.00
N LEU A 12 21.98 -44.98 19.28
CA LEU A 12 21.22 -43.91 18.63
C LEU A 12 21.67 -42.54 19.25
N ALA A 13 22.52 -41.83 18.50
CA ALA A 13 22.82 -40.43 18.84
C ALA A 13 21.59 -39.57 18.54
N VAL A 14 20.86 -39.19 19.56
CA VAL A 14 19.79 -38.16 19.44
C VAL A 14 20.48 -36.82 19.27
N LEU A 15 20.51 -36.32 18.04
CA LEU A 15 20.85 -34.93 17.72
C LEU A 15 19.74 -34.03 18.29
N VAL A 16 19.95 -33.50 19.49
CA VAL A 16 19.14 -32.42 20.04
C VAL A 16 19.49 -31.15 19.24
N ALA A 17 18.62 -30.78 18.31
CA ALA A 17 18.69 -29.46 17.68
C ALA A 17 18.60 -28.39 18.78
N PRO A 18 19.43 -27.35 18.76
CA PRO A 18 19.33 -26.28 19.74
C PRO A 18 17.95 -25.62 19.59
N GLY A 19 17.06 -25.89 20.54
CA GLY A 19 15.75 -25.26 20.62
C GLY A 19 15.92 -23.76 20.61
N ALA A 20 15.24 -23.09 19.69
CA ALA A 20 15.13 -21.64 19.69
C ALA A 20 14.62 -21.22 21.09
N SER A 21 15.51 -20.62 21.87
CA SER A 21 15.19 -20.05 23.17
C SER A 21 14.16 -18.96 22.94
N GLN A 22 12.88 -19.29 23.09
CA GLN A 22 11.86 -18.27 23.27
C GLN A 22 12.27 -17.46 24.48
N ALA A 23 12.48 -16.16 24.29
CA ALA A 23 12.73 -15.21 25.38
C ALA A 23 11.48 -15.16 26.29
N LYS A 24 11.36 -16.15 27.19
CA LYS A 24 10.33 -16.16 28.23
C LYS A 24 10.62 -14.97 29.15
N GLY A 25 9.81 -13.90 29.04
CA GLY A 25 9.74 -12.85 30.06
C GLY A 25 10.00 -11.40 29.61
N SER A 26 10.42 -11.12 28.38
CA SER A 26 10.60 -9.72 27.99
C SER A 26 9.27 -9.07 27.59
N LYS A 27 8.98 -7.87 28.14
CA LYS A 27 7.77 -7.10 27.82
C LYS A 27 7.68 -6.85 26.31
N PRO A 28 6.58 -7.20 25.63
CA PRO A 28 6.45 -6.98 24.19
C PRO A 28 6.46 -5.49 23.85
N ILE A 29 6.87 -5.17 22.61
CA ILE A 29 6.70 -3.86 22.00
C ILE A 29 5.33 -3.85 21.34
N VAL A 30 4.44 -2.96 21.77
CA VAL A 30 3.05 -2.93 21.30
C VAL A 30 2.91 -2.00 20.11
N ILE A 31 2.46 -2.54 18.97
CA ILE A 31 2.11 -1.79 17.77
C ILE A 31 0.58 -1.65 17.73
N GLY A 32 0.08 -0.44 17.84
CA GLY A 32 -1.33 -0.10 17.66
C GLY A 32 -1.63 0.19 16.19
N CYS A 33 -2.65 -0.46 15.64
CA CYS A 33 -3.02 -0.32 14.23
C CYS A 33 -4.47 0.19 14.13
N PRO A 34 -4.67 1.51 13.95
CA PRO A 34 -5.99 2.09 13.70
C PRO A 34 -6.32 1.94 12.21
N LEU A 35 -7.08 0.93 11.85
CA LEU A 35 -7.37 0.55 10.46
C LEU A 35 -8.87 0.47 10.21
N SER A 36 -9.31 0.79 8.99
CA SER A 36 -10.69 0.57 8.54
C SER A 36 -10.86 -0.87 8.05
N THR A 37 -11.06 -1.80 8.99
CA THR A 37 -10.93 -3.25 8.77
C THR A 37 -12.02 -3.86 7.92
N ALA A 38 -13.15 -3.17 7.72
CA ALA A 38 -14.22 -3.60 6.83
C ALA A 38 -13.89 -3.38 5.33
N PHE A 39 -12.83 -2.63 5.03
CA PHE A 39 -12.43 -2.28 3.66
C PHE A 39 -11.07 -2.87 3.30
N LEU A 40 -10.87 -3.08 1.97
CA LEU A 40 -9.65 -3.63 1.38
C LEU A 40 -8.39 -3.01 1.98
N TYR A 41 -8.31 -1.69 2.03
CA TYR A 41 -7.12 -0.96 2.47
C TYR A 41 -6.78 -1.15 3.95
N GLY A 42 -7.77 -1.48 4.78
CA GLY A 42 -7.58 -1.75 6.21
C GLY A 42 -7.17 -3.19 6.49
N TRP A 43 -7.99 -4.17 6.06
CA TRP A 43 -7.69 -5.57 6.36
C TRP A 43 -6.47 -6.12 5.62
N ASP A 44 -6.13 -5.57 4.44
CA ASP A 44 -4.94 -5.97 3.70
C ASP A 44 -3.66 -5.39 4.34
N ALA A 45 -3.71 -4.15 4.83
CA ALA A 45 -2.64 -3.57 5.64
C ALA A 45 -2.41 -4.37 6.93
N GLU A 46 -3.48 -4.78 7.62
CA GLU A 46 -3.41 -5.66 8.79
C GLU A 46 -2.66 -6.96 8.49
N ARG A 47 -2.98 -7.61 7.35
CA ARG A 47 -2.31 -8.83 6.91
C ARG A 47 -0.82 -8.61 6.66
N GLY A 48 -0.45 -7.51 6.01
CA GLY A 48 0.95 -7.14 5.78
C GLY A 48 1.72 -6.95 7.11
N ILE A 49 1.15 -6.20 8.05
CA ILE A 49 1.74 -5.98 9.38
C ILE A 49 1.89 -7.31 10.14
N LYS A 50 0.83 -8.14 10.18
CA LYS A 50 0.87 -9.43 10.89
C LYS A 50 1.92 -10.36 10.33
N LEU A 51 2.05 -10.47 9.01
CA LEU A 51 3.07 -11.29 8.36
C LEU A 51 4.48 -10.87 8.79
N ALA A 52 4.80 -9.59 8.72
CA ALA A 52 6.09 -9.07 9.13
C ALA A 52 6.39 -9.32 10.62
N VAL A 53 5.39 -9.12 11.48
CA VAL A 53 5.53 -9.38 12.93
C VAL A 53 5.75 -10.85 13.21
N GLU A 54 5.02 -11.76 12.55
CA GLU A 54 5.22 -13.22 12.66
C GLU A 54 6.67 -13.61 12.27
N GLU A 55 7.17 -13.10 11.14
CA GLU A 55 8.53 -13.37 10.67
C GLU A 55 9.60 -12.83 11.63
N ILE A 56 9.47 -11.60 12.09
CA ILE A 56 10.41 -10.96 13.03
C ILE A 56 10.42 -11.68 14.37
N ASN A 57 9.26 -12.02 14.90
CA ASN A 57 9.14 -12.73 16.18
C ASN A 57 9.71 -14.15 16.09
N ALA A 58 9.52 -14.84 14.96
CA ALA A 58 10.14 -16.16 14.71
C ALA A 58 11.68 -16.10 14.71
N GLN A 59 12.27 -14.92 14.37
CA GLN A 59 13.71 -14.67 14.43
C GLN A 59 14.19 -14.16 15.81
N GLY A 60 13.35 -14.24 16.84
CA GLY A 60 13.65 -13.83 18.22
C GLY A 60 13.27 -12.38 18.54
N GLY A 61 12.52 -11.68 17.68
CA GLY A 61 12.03 -10.31 17.93
C GLY A 61 13.07 -9.22 17.67
N VAL A 62 12.87 -8.08 18.32
CA VAL A 62 13.63 -6.84 18.13
C VAL A 62 14.67 -6.67 19.25
N ASN A 63 15.90 -6.33 18.91
CA ASN A 63 16.94 -6.04 19.87
C ASN A 63 16.84 -4.60 20.38
N VAL A 64 16.51 -4.42 21.65
CA VAL A 64 16.39 -3.11 22.28
C VAL A 64 17.52 -3.00 23.33
N GLY A 65 18.65 -2.43 22.94
CA GLY A 65 19.78 -2.25 23.84
C GLY A 65 20.34 -3.55 24.43
N GLY A 66 20.41 -4.61 23.63
CA GLY A 66 20.87 -5.93 24.03
C GLY A 66 19.78 -6.91 24.48
N VAL A 67 18.53 -6.44 24.64
CA VAL A 67 17.41 -7.29 25.07
C VAL A 67 16.48 -7.57 23.89
N LYS A 68 16.26 -8.83 23.54
CA LYS A 68 15.31 -9.25 22.52
C LYS A 68 13.86 -9.14 23.04
N ARG A 69 13.01 -8.43 22.32
CA ARG A 69 11.60 -8.20 22.66
C ARG A 69 10.70 -8.53 21.47
N PRO A 70 9.64 -9.29 21.63
CA PRO A 70 8.70 -9.55 20.55
C PRO A 70 7.83 -8.32 20.25
N PHE A 71 7.39 -8.15 19.01
CA PHE A 71 6.28 -7.27 18.67
C PHE A 71 4.95 -7.91 19.06
N LYS A 72 4.00 -7.07 19.49
CA LYS A 72 2.59 -7.43 19.69
C LYS A 72 1.72 -6.45 18.92
N VAL A 73 0.92 -6.95 17.99
CA VAL A 73 -0.03 -6.15 17.21
C VAL A 73 -1.37 -6.04 17.92
N VAL A 74 -1.93 -4.84 17.95
CA VAL A 74 -3.29 -4.55 18.42
C VAL A 74 -4.00 -3.75 17.35
N VAL A 75 -4.93 -4.39 16.64
CA VAL A 75 -5.75 -3.73 15.61
C VAL A 75 -7.05 -3.26 16.24
N MET A 76 -7.47 -2.05 15.87
CA MET A 76 -8.79 -1.51 16.19
C MET A 76 -9.40 -0.87 14.96
N ASP A 77 -10.67 -1.18 14.70
CA ASP A 77 -11.41 -0.64 13.57
C ASP A 77 -11.72 0.84 13.78
N THR A 78 -11.28 1.67 12.83
CA THR A 78 -11.55 3.11 12.83
C THR A 78 -12.85 3.46 12.14
N ARG A 79 -13.39 2.57 11.32
CA ARG A 79 -14.56 2.77 10.48
C ARG A 79 -14.50 4.04 9.60
N ASP A 80 -13.31 4.61 9.44
CA ASP A 80 -13.10 5.92 8.83
C ASP A 80 -13.26 5.95 7.31
N LEU A 81 -13.47 4.79 6.67
CA LEU A 81 -13.88 4.70 5.26
C LEU A 81 -15.39 4.48 5.09
N GLU A 82 -16.13 4.21 6.17
CA GLU A 82 -17.58 4.07 6.10
C GLU A 82 -18.26 5.42 5.86
N PRO A 83 -19.22 5.51 4.93
CA PRO A 83 -19.99 6.73 4.72
C PRO A 83 -20.67 7.21 5.99
N GLY A 84 -20.62 8.52 6.26
CA GLY A 84 -21.29 9.13 7.43
C GLY A 84 -20.57 8.96 8.77
N VAL A 85 -19.52 8.13 8.86
CA VAL A 85 -18.74 8.00 10.09
C VAL A 85 -17.89 9.26 10.33
N PRO A 86 -18.05 9.94 11.50
CA PRO A 86 -17.34 11.17 11.79
C PRO A 86 -15.85 10.90 12.10
N VAL A 87 -15.00 11.87 11.79
CA VAL A 87 -13.54 11.80 12.08
C VAL A 87 -13.26 11.52 13.56
N SER A 88 -14.10 12.01 14.46
CA SER A 88 -13.95 11.81 15.91
C SER A 88 -13.92 10.34 16.32
N GLU A 89 -14.61 9.43 15.61
CA GLU A 89 -14.54 7.98 15.90
C GLU A 89 -13.13 7.43 15.67
N ALA A 90 -12.50 7.78 14.56
CA ALA A 90 -11.11 7.37 14.30
C ALA A 90 -10.13 7.95 15.34
N LEU A 91 -10.35 9.19 15.78
CA LEU A 91 -9.53 9.81 16.83
C LEU A 91 -9.67 9.09 18.16
N MET A 92 -10.89 8.70 18.56
CA MET A 92 -11.13 7.91 19.77
C MET A 92 -10.39 6.55 19.69
N VAL A 93 -10.37 5.90 18.54
CA VAL A 93 -9.64 4.64 18.34
C VAL A 93 -8.14 4.86 18.51
N VAL A 94 -7.56 5.89 17.92
CA VAL A 94 -6.12 6.22 18.09
C VAL A 94 -5.81 6.49 19.57
N GLU A 95 -6.64 7.25 20.26
CA GLU A 95 -6.46 7.56 21.69
C GLU A 95 -6.57 6.32 22.56
N LYS A 96 -7.55 5.44 22.31
CA LYS A 96 -7.70 4.14 23.02
C LYS A 96 -6.48 3.22 22.78
N LEU A 97 -5.96 3.15 21.57
CA LEU A 97 -4.73 2.40 21.29
C LEU A 97 -3.56 2.91 22.16
N ILE A 98 -3.43 4.22 22.30
CA ILE A 98 -2.35 4.84 23.09
C ILE A 98 -2.58 4.66 24.59
N LEU A 99 -3.76 4.98 25.10
CA LEU A 99 -4.02 5.09 26.53
C LEU A 99 -4.43 3.77 27.19
N GLU A 100 -5.29 2.98 26.53
CA GLU A 100 -5.80 1.72 27.09
C GLU A 100 -4.95 0.53 26.65
N LYS A 101 -4.62 0.41 25.36
CA LYS A 101 -3.82 -0.70 24.83
C LYS A 101 -2.33 -0.50 25.01
N LYS A 102 -1.90 0.69 25.50
CA LYS A 102 -0.49 1.04 25.78
C LYS A 102 0.41 0.85 24.57
N ALA A 103 -0.08 1.23 23.36
CA ALA A 103 0.73 1.17 22.15
C ALA A 103 2.01 2.00 22.31
N ASP A 104 3.15 1.37 21.99
CA ASP A 104 4.45 2.03 21.93
C ASP A 104 4.56 2.83 20.62
N PHE A 105 4.05 2.26 19.52
CA PHE A 105 4.05 2.82 18.17
C PHE A 105 2.68 2.68 17.52
N ILE A 106 2.37 3.55 16.55
CA ILE A 106 1.16 3.49 15.72
C ILE A 106 1.55 3.20 14.28
N LEU A 107 0.99 2.13 13.68
CA LEU A 107 1.25 1.76 12.29
C LEU A 107 -0.07 1.57 11.52
N GLY A 108 -0.02 1.87 10.24
CA GLY A 108 -1.13 1.64 9.32
C GLY A 108 -1.88 2.91 8.97
N GLY A 109 -2.83 3.27 9.81
CA GLY A 109 -3.75 4.38 9.57
C GLY A 109 -3.74 5.44 10.69
N PRO A 110 -4.83 6.23 10.81
CA PRO A 110 -6.13 6.12 10.12
C PRO A 110 -6.01 6.20 8.60
N VAL A 111 -6.97 5.59 7.88
CA VAL A 111 -6.88 5.42 6.41
C VAL A 111 -7.37 6.65 5.66
N ARG A 112 -8.46 7.28 6.13
CA ARG A 112 -9.00 8.51 5.53
C ARG A 112 -8.10 9.72 5.81
N SER A 113 -7.83 10.52 4.78
CA SER A 113 -6.92 11.67 4.88
C SER A 113 -7.29 12.66 5.98
N GLU A 114 -8.58 12.96 6.16
CA GLU A 114 -9.06 13.89 7.18
C GLU A 114 -8.82 13.34 8.59
N ALA A 115 -9.07 12.05 8.80
CA ALA A 115 -8.84 11.39 10.08
C ALA A 115 -7.34 11.36 10.43
N ALA A 116 -6.49 11.02 9.47
CA ALA A 116 -5.04 11.02 9.66
C ALA A 116 -4.48 12.42 9.97
N LEU A 117 -4.95 13.45 9.24
CA LEU A 117 -4.57 14.85 9.51
C LEU A 117 -4.97 15.30 10.91
N ALA A 118 -6.16 14.93 11.38
CA ALA A 118 -6.62 15.24 12.73
C ALA A 118 -5.85 14.45 13.80
N ALA A 119 -5.49 13.17 13.51
CA ALA A 119 -4.73 12.34 14.43
C ALA A 119 -3.30 12.87 14.69
N MET A 120 -2.71 13.67 13.78
CA MET A 120 -1.38 14.26 13.99
C MET A 120 -1.26 15.03 15.30
N ASP A 121 -2.32 15.74 15.71
CA ASP A 121 -2.32 16.49 16.97
C ASP A 121 -2.33 15.57 18.19
N LEU A 122 -3.03 14.43 18.14
CA LEU A 122 -3.00 13.41 19.19
C LEU A 122 -1.61 12.76 19.28
N LEU A 123 -1.03 12.38 18.14
CA LEU A 123 0.31 11.78 18.06
C LEU A 123 1.37 12.73 18.65
N ALA A 124 1.28 14.02 18.35
CA ALA A 124 2.15 15.06 18.91
C ALA A 124 1.96 15.20 20.43
N ARG A 125 0.71 15.27 20.91
CA ARG A 125 0.38 15.37 22.34
C ARG A 125 0.95 14.22 23.14
N TYR A 126 0.79 13.01 22.65
CA TYR A 126 1.25 11.79 23.33
C TYR A 126 2.67 11.37 22.96
N LYS A 127 3.36 12.13 22.10
CA LYS A 127 4.71 11.86 21.58
C LYS A 127 4.83 10.43 21.03
N LYS A 128 3.82 10.00 20.24
CA LYS A 128 3.75 8.66 19.66
C LYS A 128 4.16 8.68 18.20
N ILE A 129 5.21 7.92 17.88
CA ILE A 129 5.63 7.73 16.49
C ILE A 129 4.55 6.96 15.75
N SER A 130 4.19 7.49 14.59
CA SER A 130 3.28 6.86 13.64
C SER A 130 3.93 6.72 12.28
N ILE A 131 3.73 5.55 11.65
CA ILE A 131 4.11 5.31 10.25
C ILE A 131 2.85 4.95 9.49
N LEU A 132 2.39 5.86 8.62
CA LEU A 132 1.27 5.61 7.71
C LEU A 132 1.70 4.69 6.58
N THR A 133 0.89 3.67 6.29
CA THR A 133 1.21 2.62 5.32
C THR A 133 0.15 2.44 4.26
N THR A 134 -1.07 2.94 4.47
CA THR A 134 -2.22 2.79 3.59
C THR A 134 -3.09 4.03 3.63
N GLY A 135 -3.82 4.33 2.56
CA GLY A 135 -4.64 5.54 2.46
C GLY A 135 -3.82 6.83 2.50
N VAL A 136 -4.45 7.88 2.99
CA VAL A 136 -3.82 9.19 3.26
C VAL A 136 -3.02 9.74 2.08
N LEU A 137 -3.64 9.76 0.90
CA LEU A 137 -2.97 10.23 -0.32
C LEU A 137 -2.72 11.76 -0.33
N THR A 138 -3.26 12.51 0.64
CA THR A 138 -3.09 13.96 0.69
C THR A 138 -1.65 14.40 0.95
N PRO A 139 -1.09 15.32 0.14
CA PRO A 139 0.24 15.91 0.39
C PRO A 139 0.27 16.81 1.64
N LYS A 140 -0.90 17.17 2.21
CA LYS A 140 -0.96 18.02 3.42
C LYS A 140 -0.34 17.34 4.64
N TYR A 141 -0.33 16.00 4.69
CA TYR A 141 0.18 15.27 5.85
C TYR A 141 1.68 15.55 6.09
N HIS A 142 2.51 15.27 5.11
CA HIS A 142 3.96 15.49 5.24
C HIS A 142 4.33 16.98 5.12
N ARG A 143 3.50 17.80 4.44
CA ARG A 143 3.69 19.25 4.44
C ARG A 143 3.57 19.83 5.84
N ARG A 144 2.61 19.38 6.66
CA ARG A 144 2.51 19.79 8.07
C ARG A 144 3.75 19.44 8.87
N VAL A 145 4.39 18.30 8.61
CA VAL A 145 5.66 17.95 9.26
C VAL A 145 6.73 18.96 8.88
N ALA A 146 6.89 19.27 7.58
CA ALA A 146 7.87 20.23 7.09
C ALA A 146 7.65 21.65 7.62
N GLU A 147 6.40 22.10 7.73
CA GLU A 147 6.03 23.42 8.21
C GLU A 147 6.18 23.58 9.73
N ASN A 148 5.99 22.50 10.49
CA ASN A 148 6.08 22.51 11.95
C ASN A 148 6.70 21.22 12.49
N TYR A 149 7.99 21.01 12.16
CA TYR A 149 8.75 19.81 12.52
C TYR A 149 8.69 19.51 14.02
N ASN A 150 8.92 20.49 14.87
CA ASN A 150 8.97 20.30 16.33
C ASN A 150 7.68 19.69 16.89
N LYS A 151 6.54 20.03 16.32
CA LYS A 151 5.24 19.50 16.72
C LYS A 151 4.98 18.14 16.09
N TYR A 152 5.24 17.98 14.79
CA TYR A 152 4.77 16.82 14.02
C TYR A 152 5.86 15.81 13.65
N LYS A 153 7.07 15.92 14.20
CA LYS A 153 8.19 15.00 13.94
C LYS A 153 7.91 13.52 14.23
N TYR A 154 6.79 13.22 14.89
CA TYR A 154 6.36 11.86 15.19
C TYR A 154 5.66 11.15 14.02
N CYS A 155 5.36 11.87 12.94
CA CYS A 155 4.52 11.43 11.84
C CYS A 155 5.37 11.10 10.61
N PHE A 156 5.39 9.83 10.20
CA PHE A 156 6.06 9.32 9.01
C PHE A 156 5.02 8.75 8.03
N ARG A 157 5.34 8.75 6.74
CA ARG A 157 4.57 8.03 5.71
C ARG A 157 5.51 7.24 4.81
N ILE A 158 5.29 5.92 4.73
CA ILE A 158 6.14 4.99 3.97
C ILE A 158 5.54 4.62 2.61
N THR A 159 4.33 5.08 2.32
CA THR A 159 3.68 4.94 1.01
C THR A 159 3.74 6.25 0.22
N ASN A 160 3.46 6.16 -1.09
CA ASN A 160 3.47 7.32 -1.97
C ASN A 160 2.28 8.26 -1.70
N GLU A 161 2.26 9.41 -2.35
CA GLU A 161 1.22 10.43 -2.21
C GLU A 161 0.71 10.92 -3.58
N ALA A 162 -0.51 11.48 -3.58
CA ALA A 162 -1.23 11.79 -4.81
C ALA A 162 -0.49 12.76 -5.77
N ALA A 163 0.26 13.74 -5.26
CA ALA A 163 0.92 14.68 -6.15
C ALA A 163 2.10 14.02 -6.90
N ASN A 164 2.83 13.11 -6.23
CA ASN A 164 3.87 12.33 -6.88
C ASN A 164 3.27 11.32 -7.87
N MET A 165 2.23 10.55 -7.45
CA MET A 165 1.53 9.63 -8.36
C MET A 165 1.07 10.33 -9.63
N VAL A 166 0.40 11.48 -9.49
CA VAL A 166 -0.10 12.22 -10.65
C VAL A 166 1.04 12.69 -11.56
N LYS A 167 2.07 13.35 -11.00
CA LYS A 167 3.09 14.04 -11.81
C LYS A 167 4.13 13.10 -12.40
N ASN A 168 4.57 12.11 -11.60
CA ASN A 168 5.73 11.30 -11.96
C ASN A 168 5.36 9.91 -12.47
N GLU A 169 4.08 9.51 -12.34
CA GLU A 169 3.61 8.18 -12.70
C GLU A 169 2.43 8.25 -13.68
N MET A 170 1.25 8.72 -13.24
CA MET A 170 0.04 8.67 -14.07
C MET A 170 0.14 9.51 -15.32
N VAL A 171 0.61 10.76 -15.22
CA VAL A 171 0.74 11.66 -16.40
C VAL A 171 1.73 11.10 -17.42
N PRO A 172 2.98 10.71 -17.06
CA PRO A 172 3.89 10.08 -18.02
C PRO A 172 3.33 8.79 -18.62
N PHE A 173 2.63 7.99 -17.83
CA PHE A 173 2.03 6.74 -18.33
C PHE A 173 0.86 7.01 -19.30
N ILE A 174 0.01 8.01 -19.03
CA ILE A 174 -1.06 8.41 -19.96
C ILE A 174 -0.46 8.85 -21.30
N GLU A 175 0.65 9.60 -21.29
CA GLU A 175 1.35 9.98 -22.52
C GLU A 175 1.89 8.77 -23.28
N GLN A 176 2.54 7.84 -22.57
CA GLN A 176 3.04 6.59 -23.16
C GLN A 176 1.89 5.75 -23.74
N LEU A 177 0.78 5.63 -23.02
CA LEU A 177 -0.41 4.91 -23.47
C LEU A 177 -1.03 5.57 -24.70
N GLY A 178 -1.15 6.89 -24.68
CA GLY A 178 -1.64 7.67 -25.81
C GLY A 178 -0.79 7.50 -27.05
N ALA A 179 0.53 7.57 -26.93
CA ALA A 179 1.46 7.33 -28.04
C ALA A 179 1.31 5.90 -28.60
N LYS A 180 1.18 4.88 -27.72
CA LYS A 180 0.96 3.49 -28.15
C LYS A 180 -0.37 3.29 -28.88
N CYS A 181 -1.43 4.01 -28.47
CA CYS A 181 -2.75 3.95 -29.07
C CYS A 181 -2.93 4.87 -30.28
N GLY A 182 -2.01 5.80 -30.53
CA GLY A 182 -2.16 6.84 -31.54
C GLY A 182 -3.25 7.87 -31.21
N VAL A 183 -3.45 8.19 -29.92
CA VAL A 183 -4.53 9.08 -29.46
C VAL A 183 -4.02 10.11 -28.45
N HIS A 184 -4.62 11.32 -28.52
CA HIS A 184 -4.39 12.39 -27.51
C HIS A 184 -5.75 12.85 -26.97
N ARG A 185 -6.56 11.88 -26.51
CA ARG A 185 -7.91 12.10 -25.98
C ARG A 185 -8.11 11.30 -24.70
N MET A 186 -8.75 11.91 -23.73
CA MET A 186 -9.17 11.23 -22.51
C MET A 186 -10.59 11.63 -22.11
N PHE A 187 -11.27 10.71 -21.44
CA PHE A 187 -12.55 10.93 -20.76
C PHE A 187 -12.37 10.58 -19.30
N VAL A 188 -12.79 11.44 -18.39
CA VAL A 188 -12.62 11.26 -16.94
C VAL A 188 -13.91 10.79 -16.30
N MET A 189 -13.83 9.73 -15.51
CA MET A 189 -14.90 9.23 -14.64
C MET A 189 -14.35 9.05 -13.23
N ALA A 190 -14.80 9.85 -12.28
CA ALA A 190 -14.23 9.84 -10.93
C ALA A 190 -15.29 9.77 -9.85
N GLN A 191 -14.95 9.16 -8.72
CA GLN A 191 -15.76 9.14 -7.52
C GLN A 191 -15.84 10.53 -6.89
N ASP A 192 -16.98 10.85 -6.28
CA ASP A 192 -17.23 12.13 -5.62
C ASP A 192 -16.60 12.21 -4.22
N VAL A 193 -15.27 12.10 -4.19
CA VAL A 193 -14.45 12.25 -2.98
C VAL A 193 -13.31 13.24 -3.21
N ALA A 194 -12.84 13.87 -2.13
CA ALA A 194 -11.91 15.00 -2.22
C ALA A 194 -10.61 14.67 -2.99
N HIS A 195 -10.00 13.51 -2.74
CA HIS A 195 -8.75 13.12 -3.39
C HIS A 195 -8.94 12.77 -4.87
N ALA A 196 -10.06 12.13 -5.25
CA ALA A 196 -10.35 11.79 -6.64
C ALA A 196 -10.60 13.07 -7.47
N ARG A 197 -11.41 14.01 -6.95
CA ARG A 197 -11.60 15.31 -7.60
C ARG A 197 -10.30 16.11 -7.72
N ALA A 198 -9.47 16.12 -6.68
CA ALA A 198 -8.20 16.84 -6.73
C ALA A 198 -7.21 16.19 -7.72
N GLY A 199 -7.03 14.87 -7.66
CA GLY A 199 -6.11 14.14 -8.54
C GLY A 199 -6.49 14.25 -10.01
N THR A 200 -7.74 13.92 -10.36
CA THR A 200 -8.22 13.99 -11.75
C THR A 200 -8.27 15.44 -12.27
N GLY A 201 -8.60 16.41 -11.42
CA GLY A 201 -8.56 17.83 -11.80
C GLY A 201 -7.14 18.34 -12.11
N ILE A 202 -6.12 17.83 -11.40
CA ILE A 202 -4.71 18.14 -11.69
C ILE A 202 -4.29 17.46 -13.00
N ILE A 203 -4.60 16.17 -13.19
CA ILE A 203 -4.31 15.44 -14.43
C ILE A 203 -4.95 16.16 -15.62
N LYS A 204 -6.23 16.49 -15.54
CA LYS A 204 -6.96 17.23 -16.56
C LYS A 204 -6.19 18.49 -16.98
N LYS A 205 -5.83 19.36 -16.03
CA LYS A 205 -5.11 20.60 -16.31
C LYS A 205 -3.75 20.39 -16.94
N ILE A 206 -3.02 19.35 -16.54
CA ILE A 206 -1.71 19.04 -17.13
C ILE A 206 -1.87 18.52 -18.54
N MET A 207 -2.83 17.63 -18.78
CA MET A 207 -3.05 17.01 -20.09
C MET A 207 -3.60 18.03 -21.10
N GLU A 208 -4.48 18.95 -20.70
CA GLU A 208 -4.92 20.08 -21.54
C GLU A 208 -3.73 20.94 -21.98
N LYS A 209 -2.80 21.28 -21.07
CA LYS A 209 -1.57 22.01 -21.40
C LYS A 209 -0.64 21.25 -22.35
N LYS A 210 -0.71 19.92 -22.36
CA LYS A 210 0.04 19.03 -23.26
C LYS A 210 -0.69 18.78 -24.59
N GLY A 211 -1.81 19.46 -24.84
CA GLY A 211 -2.57 19.36 -26.08
C GLY A 211 -3.53 18.16 -26.16
N TRP A 212 -3.85 17.54 -25.04
CA TRP A 212 -4.84 16.47 -24.99
C TRP A 212 -6.25 17.02 -24.99
N GLU A 213 -7.14 16.38 -25.76
CA GLU A 213 -8.58 16.62 -25.71
C GLU A 213 -9.18 15.95 -24.44
N ILE A 214 -9.86 16.75 -23.62
CA ILE A 214 -10.66 16.24 -22.52
C ILE A 214 -12.11 16.12 -23.01
N ALA A 215 -12.45 14.95 -23.52
CA ALA A 215 -13.75 14.68 -24.16
C ALA A 215 -14.95 14.64 -23.19
N GLY A 216 -14.67 14.55 -21.89
CA GLY A 216 -15.67 14.65 -20.84
C GLY A 216 -15.06 14.51 -19.44
N TYR A 217 -15.81 14.95 -18.44
CA TYR A 217 -15.42 14.93 -17.03
C TYR A 217 -16.66 14.70 -16.16
N GLU A 218 -16.84 13.47 -15.68
CA GLU A 218 -18.01 13.04 -14.93
C GLU A 218 -17.61 12.65 -13.51
N ILE A 219 -18.41 13.10 -12.54
CA ILE A 219 -18.20 12.81 -11.11
C ILE A 219 -19.41 12.04 -10.60
N TYR A 220 -19.17 10.94 -9.88
CA TYR A 220 -20.20 10.03 -9.40
C TYR A 220 -20.20 9.93 -7.87
N PRO A 221 -21.35 10.08 -7.21
CA PRO A 221 -21.47 9.78 -5.79
C PRO A 221 -21.01 8.35 -5.45
N THR A 222 -20.42 8.17 -4.27
CA THR A 222 -20.15 6.82 -3.76
C THR A 222 -21.44 6.03 -3.67
N GLY A 223 -21.43 4.76 -4.09
CA GLY A 223 -22.62 3.92 -4.16
C GLY A 223 -23.37 3.99 -5.49
N THR A 224 -22.88 4.73 -6.50
CA THR A 224 -23.45 4.73 -7.86
C THR A 224 -23.38 3.34 -8.47
N THR A 225 -24.49 2.89 -9.05
CA THR A 225 -24.62 1.56 -9.69
C THR A 225 -24.89 1.63 -11.19
N ASP A 226 -25.05 2.83 -11.75
CA ASP A 226 -25.25 3.04 -13.19
C ASP A 226 -24.32 4.13 -13.72
N TYR A 227 -23.40 3.72 -14.58
CA TYR A 227 -22.42 4.58 -15.27
C TYR A 227 -22.67 4.71 -16.77
N SER A 228 -23.78 4.12 -17.25
CA SER A 228 -24.08 3.95 -18.68
C SER A 228 -24.13 5.27 -19.43
N GLN A 229 -24.70 6.32 -18.85
CA GLN A 229 -24.77 7.64 -19.49
C GLN A 229 -23.37 8.24 -19.78
N GLY A 230 -22.46 8.24 -18.79
CA GLY A 230 -21.09 8.71 -18.98
C GLY A 230 -20.30 7.83 -19.94
N LEU A 231 -20.47 6.50 -19.85
CA LEU A 231 -19.84 5.54 -20.76
C LEU A 231 -20.32 5.71 -22.22
N LEU A 232 -21.60 6.01 -22.43
CA LEU A 232 -22.12 6.32 -23.79
C LEU A 232 -21.55 7.63 -24.34
N LYS A 233 -21.34 8.65 -23.49
CA LYS A 233 -20.63 9.88 -23.89
C LYS A 233 -19.16 9.57 -24.26
N ALA A 234 -18.47 8.77 -23.45
CA ALA A 234 -17.11 8.31 -23.75
C ALA A 234 -17.06 7.50 -25.05
N LYS A 235 -18.04 6.60 -25.28
CA LYS A 235 -18.15 5.85 -26.55
C LYS A 235 -18.34 6.77 -27.75
N LYS A 236 -19.18 7.79 -27.65
CA LYS A 236 -19.40 8.79 -28.72
C LYS A 236 -18.14 9.59 -29.02
N ALA A 237 -17.32 9.87 -28.01
CA ALA A 237 -16.03 10.55 -28.17
C ALA A 237 -15.00 9.73 -28.96
N GLY A 238 -15.16 8.39 -29.01
CA GLY A 238 -14.28 7.50 -29.79
C GLY A 238 -13.09 6.96 -29.00
N LYS A 239 -12.00 6.60 -29.70
CA LYS A 239 -10.80 6.04 -29.08
C LYS A 239 -10.12 7.03 -28.15
N GLY A 240 -9.57 6.54 -27.04
CA GLY A 240 -8.88 7.36 -26.04
C GLY A 240 -8.52 6.59 -24.77
N VAL A 241 -8.12 7.32 -23.75
CA VAL A 241 -7.92 6.84 -22.40
C VAL A 241 -9.16 7.14 -21.55
N LEU A 242 -9.74 6.13 -20.92
CA LEU A 242 -10.77 6.30 -19.90
C LEU A 242 -10.07 6.43 -18.55
N LEU A 243 -9.85 7.65 -18.10
CA LEU A 243 -9.26 7.90 -16.79
C LEU A 243 -10.31 7.66 -15.71
N VAL A 244 -10.13 6.60 -14.93
CA VAL A 244 -11.04 6.21 -13.84
C VAL A 244 -10.33 6.42 -12.50
N TRP A 245 -10.98 7.15 -11.58
CA TRP A 245 -10.48 7.28 -10.20
C TRP A 245 -11.58 6.91 -9.22
N MET A 246 -11.65 5.62 -8.90
CA MET A 246 -12.66 5.03 -8.02
C MET A 246 -12.00 4.00 -7.10
N ASP A 247 -11.90 4.33 -5.84
CA ASP A 247 -11.25 3.51 -4.81
C ASP A 247 -12.23 2.59 -4.04
N MET A 248 -13.48 2.50 -4.52
CA MET A 248 -14.52 1.68 -3.91
C MET A 248 -14.98 0.53 -4.85
N PRO A 249 -15.62 -0.50 -4.29
CA PRO A 249 -16.01 -1.71 -5.04
C PRO A 249 -16.92 -1.46 -6.26
N GLU A 250 -17.66 -0.35 -6.29
CA GLU A 250 -18.56 0.03 -7.39
C GLU A 250 -17.83 0.20 -8.73
N SER A 251 -16.50 0.39 -8.71
CA SER A 251 -15.67 0.36 -9.92
C SER A 251 -15.79 -0.96 -10.69
N THR A 252 -16.18 -2.06 -10.03
CA THR A 252 -16.50 -3.34 -10.65
C THR A 252 -17.70 -3.21 -11.61
N ILE A 253 -18.72 -2.44 -11.22
CA ILE A 253 -19.94 -2.22 -12.04
C ILE A 253 -19.57 -1.37 -13.25
N LEU A 254 -18.77 -0.29 -13.06
CA LEU A 254 -18.29 0.54 -14.15
C LEU A 254 -17.56 -0.30 -15.22
N LEU A 255 -16.65 -1.18 -14.81
CA LEU A 255 -15.89 -2.01 -15.75
C LEU A 255 -16.77 -3.02 -16.50
N LYS A 256 -17.80 -3.59 -15.86
CA LYS A 256 -18.79 -4.45 -16.54
C LYS A 256 -19.54 -3.67 -17.61
N GLN A 257 -20.09 -2.51 -17.25
CA GLN A 257 -20.84 -1.65 -18.18
C GLN A 257 -19.93 -1.12 -19.31
N TRP A 258 -18.66 -0.77 -19.01
CA TRP A 258 -17.68 -0.40 -20.02
C TRP A 258 -17.50 -1.49 -21.09
N ARG A 259 -17.37 -2.74 -20.67
CA ARG A 259 -17.19 -3.87 -21.60
C ARG A 259 -18.48 -4.17 -22.37
N GLU A 260 -19.62 -4.20 -21.71
CA GLU A 260 -20.95 -4.45 -22.31
C GLU A 260 -21.29 -3.40 -23.38
N LEU A 261 -21.05 -2.14 -23.08
CA LEU A 261 -21.26 -1.02 -24.00
C LEU A 261 -20.20 -0.92 -25.11
N ARG A 262 -19.15 -1.73 -25.06
CA ARG A 262 -18.03 -1.71 -26.02
C ARG A 262 -17.46 -0.30 -26.20
N VAL A 263 -17.12 0.36 -25.09
CA VAL A 263 -16.52 1.70 -25.11
C VAL A 263 -15.09 1.61 -25.63
N PRO A 264 -14.72 2.31 -26.71
CA PRO A 264 -13.41 2.17 -27.37
C PRO A 264 -12.31 2.98 -26.68
N MET A 265 -12.41 3.19 -25.38
CA MET A 265 -11.39 3.81 -24.54
C MET A 265 -10.81 2.78 -23.56
N ILE A 266 -9.53 2.87 -23.26
CA ILE A 266 -8.84 1.92 -22.37
C ILE A 266 -8.90 2.45 -20.93
N PRO A 267 -9.47 1.70 -19.97
CA PRO A 267 -9.53 2.09 -18.58
C PRO A 267 -8.13 2.10 -17.95
N PHE A 268 -7.76 3.24 -17.41
CA PHE A 268 -6.56 3.44 -16.59
C PHE A 268 -6.84 4.44 -15.48
N GLY A 269 -6.24 4.24 -14.33
CA GLY A 269 -6.34 5.21 -13.24
C GLY A 269 -6.01 4.63 -11.87
N PHE A 270 -6.76 5.03 -10.86
CA PHE A 270 -6.74 4.45 -9.52
C PHE A 270 -8.07 3.71 -9.33
N ILE A 271 -8.07 2.40 -9.58
CA ILE A 271 -9.28 1.61 -9.76
C ILE A 271 -9.28 0.40 -8.84
N CYS A 272 -10.02 0.45 -7.72
CA CYS A 272 -10.09 -0.62 -6.72
C CYS A 272 -10.41 -1.99 -7.34
N ALA A 273 -11.37 -2.06 -8.27
CA ALA A 273 -11.74 -3.31 -8.93
C ALA A 273 -10.62 -3.93 -9.77
N VAL A 274 -9.58 -3.17 -10.15
CA VAL A 274 -8.43 -3.69 -10.91
C VAL A 274 -7.35 -4.25 -9.98
N GLU A 275 -7.27 -3.76 -8.75
CA GLU A 275 -6.21 -4.12 -7.80
C GLU A 275 -6.29 -5.58 -7.34
N GLN A 276 -7.50 -6.12 -7.13
CA GLN A 276 -7.71 -7.38 -6.45
C GLN A 276 -7.50 -8.60 -7.37
N PRO A 277 -6.84 -9.67 -6.89
CA PRO A 277 -6.66 -10.93 -7.65
C PRO A 277 -7.98 -11.58 -8.10
N GLY A 278 -9.04 -11.40 -7.31
CA GLY A 278 -10.39 -11.91 -7.61
C GLY A 278 -11.14 -11.17 -8.70
N SER A 279 -10.62 -10.05 -9.20
CA SER A 279 -11.36 -9.13 -10.09
C SER A 279 -11.74 -9.73 -11.44
N TRP A 280 -10.90 -10.62 -11.97
CA TRP A 280 -11.27 -11.33 -13.20
C TRP A 280 -12.60 -12.08 -13.04
N LYS A 281 -12.74 -12.86 -11.98
CA LYS A 281 -13.96 -13.61 -11.67
C LYS A 281 -15.13 -12.67 -11.33
N ALA A 282 -14.88 -11.66 -10.50
CA ALA A 282 -15.91 -10.71 -10.05
C ALA A 282 -16.52 -9.89 -11.19
N THR A 283 -15.72 -9.59 -12.22
CA THR A 283 -16.16 -8.83 -13.40
C THR A 283 -16.61 -9.70 -14.56
N GLY A 284 -16.48 -11.05 -14.46
CA GLY A 284 -16.72 -11.94 -15.60
C GLY A 284 -15.76 -11.71 -16.76
N GLY A 285 -14.50 -11.33 -16.46
CA GLY A 285 -13.46 -11.00 -17.44
C GLY A 285 -13.49 -9.56 -17.97
N ALA A 286 -14.47 -8.75 -17.57
CA ALA A 286 -14.57 -7.36 -18.04
C ALA A 286 -13.36 -6.49 -17.66
N VAL A 287 -12.56 -6.91 -16.67
CA VAL A 287 -11.32 -6.25 -16.23
C VAL A 287 -10.17 -6.38 -17.24
N GLU A 288 -10.28 -7.24 -18.26
CA GLU A 288 -9.24 -7.41 -19.28
C GLU A 288 -8.92 -6.07 -19.96
N TYR A 289 -7.63 -5.79 -20.13
CA TYR A 289 -7.03 -4.52 -20.59
C TYR A 289 -7.11 -3.35 -19.61
N ALA A 290 -7.92 -3.43 -18.53
CA ALA A 290 -7.94 -2.37 -17.53
C ALA A 290 -6.62 -2.32 -16.75
N MET A 291 -6.20 -1.10 -16.39
CA MET A 291 -4.94 -0.83 -15.69
C MET A 291 -5.19 0.00 -14.45
N THR A 292 -4.39 -0.22 -13.42
CA THR A 292 -4.43 0.61 -12.21
C THR A 292 -3.02 0.97 -11.75
N ASP A 293 -2.89 2.17 -11.21
CA ASP A 293 -1.73 2.61 -10.44
C ASP A 293 -1.92 2.13 -8.99
N VAL A 294 -0.86 1.58 -8.41
CA VAL A 294 -0.80 1.20 -7.00
C VAL A 294 0.38 1.89 -6.33
N CYS A 295 0.15 2.38 -5.11
CA CYS A 295 1.09 3.26 -4.40
C CYS A 295 2.47 2.67 -4.13
N ASN A 296 2.63 1.34 -4.16
CA ASN A 296 3.90 0.64 -3.99
C ASN A 296 3.91 -0.66 -4.78
N ALA A 297 5.06 -1.04 -5.35
CA ALA A 297 5.22 -2.33 -5.99
C ALA A 297 5.07 -3.48 -4.97
N GLY A 298 4.76 -4.70 -5.45
CA GLY A 298 4.59 -5.90 -4.63
C GLY A 298 3.17 -6.46 -4.60
N ASN A 299 2.18 -5.75 -5.13
CA ASN A 299 0.80 -6.25 -5.25
C ASN A 299 0.59 -7.18 -6.44
N ALA A 300 1.39 -7.03 -7.49
CA ALA A 300 1.45 -7.91 -8.64
C ALA A 300 2.86 -8.51 -8.78
N PRO A 301 3.01 -9.69 -9.39
CA PRO A 301 4.31 -10.31 -9.58
C PRO A 301 5.26 -9.41 -10.36
N SER A 302 6.38 -9.03 -9.74
CA SER A 302 7.46 -8.26 -10.35
C SER A 302 8.75 -8.50 -9.57
N GLU A 303 9.88 -8.16 -10.17
CA GLU A 303 11.19 -8.30 -9.53
C GLU A 303 11.82 -6.92 -9.25
N ALA A 304 11.06 -6.03 -8.61
CA ALA A 304 11.57 -4.70 -8.25
C ALA A 304 12.83 -4.80 -7.38
N THR A 305 12.85 -5.74 -6.45
CA THR A 305 14.01 -6.06 -5.61
C THR A 305 14.04 -7.58 -5.33
N PRO A 306 15.16 -8.13 -4.82
CA PRO A 306 15.18 -9.53 -4.36
C PRO A 306 14.14 -9.84 -3.27
N TRP A 307 13.62 -8.81 -2.60
CA TRP A 307 12.62 -8.96 -1.54
C TRP A 307 11.18 -8.97 -2.06
N THR A 308 10.93 -8.42 -3.25
CA THR A 308 9.57 -8.32 -3.80
C THR A 308 8.89 -9.68 -3.91
N MET A 309 9.49 -10.62 -4.61
CA MET A 309 8.90 -11.96 -4.76
C MET A 309 9.00 -12.83 -3.50
N LYS A 310 9.95 -12.55 -2.61
CA LYS A 310 9.99 -13.20 -1.27
C LYS A 310 8.74 -12.81 -0.46
N PHE A 311 8.45 -11.52 -0.37
CA PHE A 311 7.22 -11.01 0.27
C PHE A 311 5.96 -11.58 -0.39
N TYR A 312 5.85 -11.47 -1.71
CA TYR A 312 4.68 -11.93 -2.47
C TYR A 312 4.35 -13.41 -2.19
N ARG A 313 5.37 -14.29 -2.24
CA ARG A 313 5.21 -15.72 -1.95
C ARG A 313 4.88 -15.98 -0.48
N ALA A 314 5.51 -15.27 0.46
CA ALA A 314 5.24 -15.41 1.89
C ALA A 314 3.80 -14.98 2.21
N TYR A 315 3.34 -13.87 1.64
CA TYR A 315 1.96 -13.40 1.80
C TYR A 315 0.96 -14.41 1.24
N THR A 316 1.16 -14.85 0.00
CA THR A 316 0.27 -15.83 -0.66
C THR A 316 0.22 -17.16 0.10
N LYS A 317 1.37 -17.64 0.58
CA LYS A 317 1.45 -18.86 1.40
C LYS A 317 0.69 -18.70 2.73
N ARG A 318 0.81 -17.53 3.36
CA ARG A 318 0.20 -17.27 4.69
C ARG A 318 -1.31 -17.09 4.62
N TRP A 319 -1.80 -16.40 3.59
CA TRP A 319 -3.20 -15.98 3.52
C TRP A 319 -4.03 -16.74 2.49
N GLY A 320 -3.42 -17.56 1.63
CA GLY A 320 -4.09 -18.31 0.56
C GLY A 320 -4.56 -17.44 -0.60
N VAL A 321 -4.21 -16.16 -0.61
CA VAL A 321 -4.50 -15.19 -1.68
C VAL A 321 -3.26 -14.32 -1.93
N GLU A 322 -3.16 -13.78 -3.15
CA GLU A 322 -2.13 -12.80 -3.49
C GLU A 322 -2.37 -11.47 -2.77
N PRO A 323 -1.37 -10.57 -2.66
CA PRO A 323 -1.58 -9.22 -2.13
C PRO A 323 -2.70 -8.49 -2.91
N GLU A 324 -3.60 -7.84 -2.19
CA GLU A 324 -4.86 -7.36 -2.75
C GLU A 324 -4.97 -5.84 -2.80
N GLY A 325 -4.43 -5.11 -1.82
CA GLY A 325 -4.50 -3.66 -1.74
C GLY A 325 -3.15 -2.99 -1.97
N TYR A 326 -3.16 -1.70 -2.23
CA TYR A 326 -1.93 -0.94 -2.45
C TYR A 326 -1.08 -0.74 -1.18
N GLY A 327 -1.68 -0.88 0.00
CA GLY A 327 -1.01 -0.71 1.30
C GLY A 327 -0.32 -1.96 1.84
N THR A 328 -0.40 -3.10 1.16
CA THR A 328 0.08 -4.39 1.68
C THR A 328 1.59 -4.42 1.87
N SER A 329 2.35 -4.14 0.82
CA SER A 329 3.82 -4.17 0.84
C SER A 329 4.41 -3.09 1.74
N SER A 330 3.83 -1.89 1.75
CA SER A 330 4.23 -0.80 2.64
C SER A 330 3.95 -1.11 4.11
N SER A 331 2.83 -1.76 4.41
CA SER A 331 2.49 -2.19 5.76
C SER A 331 3.44 -3.26 6.29
N TYR A 332 3.82 -4.21 5.44
CA TYR A 332 4.84 -5.19 5.76
C TYR A 332 6.20 -4.51 6.00
N MET A 333 6.61 -3.61 5.12
CA MET A 333 7.89 -2.91 5.23
C MET A 333 7.97 -1.95 6.42
N ALA A 334 6.87 -1.32 6.81
CA ALA A 334 6.85 -0.42 7.97
C ALA A 334 7.28 -1.11 9.25
N VAL A 335 6.96 -2.39 9.43
CA VAL A 335 7.39 -3.16 10.60
C VAL A 335 8.89 -3.43 10.56
N TYR A 336 9.45 -3.75 9.40
CA TYR A 336 10.90 -3.95 9.24
C TYR A 336 11.68 -2.64 9.41
N VAL A 337 11.19 -1.53 8.88
CA VAL A 337 11.77 -0.19 9.06
C VAL A 337 11.73 0.21 10.54
N LEU A 338 10.61 -0.04 11.21
CA LEU A 338 10.50 0.24 12.65
C LEU A 338 11.46 -0.64 13.47
N LYS A 339 11.56 -1.94 13.13
CA LYS A 339 12.53 -2.85 13.77
C LYS A 339 13.95 -2.33 13.64
N ASP A 340 14.38 -2.02 12.42
CA ASP A 340 15.72 -1.51 12.14
C ASP A 340 16.01 -0.20 12.89
N ALA A 341 15.05 0.73 12.89
CA ALA A 341 15.19 1.99 13.62
C ALA A 341 15.32 1.81 15.13
N ILE A 342 14.53 0.90 15.73
CA ILE A 342 14.61 0.58 17.16
C ILE A 342 15.96 -0.07 17.49
N GLU A 343 16.43 -0.99 16.68
CA GLU A 343 17.72 -1.68 16.88
C GLU A 343 18.90 -0.70 16.78
N ARG A 344 18.91 0.20 15.79
CA ARG A 344 19.92 1.27 15.67
C ARG A 344 19.85 2.28 16.81
N ALA A 345 18.64 2.61 17.27
CA ALA A 345 18.45 3.52 18.41
C ALA A 345 18.84 2.88 19.76
N GLY A 346 18.81 1.54 19.87
CA GLY A 346 19.04 0.78 21.10
C GLY A 346 17.99 1.06 22.21
N THR A 347 16.85 1.67 21.87
CA THR A 347 15.85 2.13 22.84
C THR A 347 14.49 2.40 22.17
N LEU A 348 13.42 2.49 22.97
CA LEU A 348 12.09 2.93 22.52
C LEU A 348 11.83 4.43 22.75
N LYS A 349 12.82 5.22 23.18
CA LYS A 349 12.68 6.67 23.38
C LYS A 349 12.41 7.37 22.04
N ALA A 350 11.26 8.06 21.92
CA ALA A 350 10.78 8.62 20.67
C ALA A 350 11.83 9.44 19.90
N ASP A 351 12.50 10.39 20.55
CA ASP A 351 13.49 11.25 19.86
C ASP A 351 14.69 10.47 19.28
N LYS A 352 15.10 9.36 19.92
CA LYS A 352 16.17 8.51 19.39
C LYS A 352 15.69 7.65 18.22
N VAL A 353 14.46 7.12 18.32
CA VAL A 353 13.85 6.33 17.24
C VAL A 353 13.53 7.21 16.03
N ILE A 354 13.05 8.46 16.23
CA ILE A 354 12.84 9.45 15.15
C ILE A 354 14.15 9.67 14.38
N LYS A 355 15.25 9.97 15.06
CA LYS A 355 16.56 10.14 14.41
C LYS A 355 17.00 8.91 13.63
N ALA A 356 16.71 7.73 14.16
CA ALA A 356 17.00 6.47 13.47
C ALA A 356 16.11 6.29 12.24
N LEU A 357 14.82 6.65 12.31
CA LEU A 357 13.89 6.61 11.16
C LEU A 357 14.31 7.61 10.07
N GLU A 358 14.69 8.84 10.44
CA GLU A 358 15.21 9.84 9.51
C GLU A 358 16.48 9.37 8.77
N ALA A 359 17.32 8.59 9.45
CA ALA A 359 18.53 7.99 8.89
C ALA A 359 18.29 6.61 8.23
N THR A 360 17.03 6.23 8.00
CA THR A 360 16.71 4.98 7.30
C THR A 360 17.23 5.01 5.87
N ASP A 361 17.98 3.97 5.51
CA ASP A 361 18.46 3.71 4.17
C ASP A 361 18.57 2.19 3.97
N MET A 362 17.51 1.57 3.47
CA MET A 362 17.46 0.13 3.31
C MET A 362 16.75 -0.30 2.05
N MET A 363 17.19 -1.38 1.43
CA MET A 363 16.45 -2.00 0.34
C MET A 363 15.23 -2.73 0.93
N GLY A 364 14.05 -2.45 0.40
CA GLY A 364 12.78 -3.06 0.80
C GLY A 364 12.09 -3.81 -0.34
N VAL A 365 10.82 -4.16 -0.14
CA VAL A 365 9.98 -4.90 -1.12
C VAL A 365 9.79 -4.11 -2.43
N TYR A 366 9.66 -2.81 -2.34
CA TYR A 366 9.33 -1.92 -3.46
C TYR A 366 10.43 -0.88 -3.74
N GLY A 367 11.67 -1.20 -3.42
CA GLY A 367 12.83 -0.35 -3.68
C GLY A 367 13.53 0.14 -2.42
N ARG A 368 14.41 1.10 -2.59
CA ARG A 368 15.20 1.72 -1.52
C ARG A 368 14.32 2.64 -0.67
N ILE A 369 14.21 2.33 0.60
CA ILE A 369 13.39 3.09 1.57
C ILE A 369 14.27 4.09 2.29
N ARG A 370 13.98 5.36 2.07
CA ARG A 370 14.56 6.52 2.76
C ARG A 370 13.45 7.53 3.02
N PHE A 371 13.54 8.28 4.07
CA PHE A 371 12.63 9.38 4.35
C PHE A 371 13.29 10.73 4.06
N ASP A 372 12.51 11.66 3.52
CA ASP A 372 12.91 13.06 3.50
C ASP A 372 12.95 13.59 4.95
N PRO A 373 14.10 14.08 5.44
CA PRO A 373 14.25 14.41 6.87
C PRO A 373 13.45 15.64 7.30
N LYS A 374 12.94 16.45 6.36
CA LYS A 374 12.12 17.63 6.66
C LYS A 374 10.64 17.31 6.75
N SER A 375 10.19 16.37 5.92
CA SER A 375 8.76 16.07 5.75
C SER A 375 8.36 14.68 6.25
N HIS A 376 9.32 13.79 6.49
CA HIS A 376 9.12 12.38 6.84
C HIS A 376 8.30 11.59 5.81
N GLN A 377 8.27 12.07 4.55
CA GLN A 377 7.73 11.34 3.42
C GLN A 377 8.78 10.37 2.90
N VAL A 378 8.39 9.14 2.59
CA VAL A 378 9.27 8.23 1.85
C VAL A 378 9.65 8.87 0.51
N ILE A 379 10.92 8.73 0.12
CA ILE A 379 11.44 9.29 -1.14
C ILE A 379 11.03 8.35 -2.28
N PRO A 380 10.13 8.79 -3.18
CA PRO A 380 9.72 7.98 -4.32
C PRO A 380 10.73 8.05 -5.46
N ALA A 381 10.78 7.00 -6.28
CA ALA A 381 11.56 6.98 -7.52
C ALA A 381 10.91 6.04 -8.54
N LEU A 382 11.38 6.13 -9.80
CA LEU A 382 11.02 5.16 -10.85
C LEU A 382 12.04 4.02 -10.97
N ASP A 383 13.20 4.13 -10.31
CA ASP A 383 14.20 3.07 -10.18
C ASP A 383 14.24 2.58 -8.72
N PRO A 384 14.06 1.27 -8.46
CA PRO A 384 14.09 0.72 -7.12
C PRO A 384 15.43 0.89 -6.39
N LYS A 385 16.52 1.17 -7.10
CA LYS A 385 17.82 1.48 -6.48
C LYS A 385 17.87 2.89 -5.88
N GLU A 386 17.01 3.79 -6.38
CA GLU A 386 17.00 5.20 -5.99
C GLU A 386 15.94 5.54 -4.95
N GLY A 387 14.82 4.83 -4.92
CA GLY A 387 13.74 5.12 -3.98
C GLY A 387 12.62 4.09 -3.98
N ALA A 388 11.53 4.46 -3.33
CA ALA A 388 10.30 3.67 -3.27
C ALA A 388 9.56 3.73 -4.61
N VAL A 389 9.34 2.58 -5.23
CA VAL A 389 8.72 2.47 -6.55
C VAL A 389 7.26 2.08 -6.40
N THR A 390 6.41 2.75 -7.16
CA THR A 390 5.03 2.34 -7.43
C THR A 390 4.97 1.38 -8.60
N SER A 391 3.79 0.88 -8.93
CA SER A 391 3.62 0.09 -10.15
C SER A 391 2.27 0.33 -10.80
N ILE A 392 2.27 0.29 -12.13
CA ILE A 392 1.03 0.17 -12.91
C ILE A 392 1.02 -1.22 -13.49
N PHE A 393 -0.06 -1.93 -13.28
CA PHE A 393 -0.25 -3.24 -13.89
C PHE A 393 -1.55 -3.31 -14.69
N GLN A 394 -1.58 -4.26 -15.62
CA GLN A 394 -2.69 -4.53 -16.52
C GLN A 394 -3.18 -5.97 -16.34
N TRP A 395 -4.49 -6.16 -16.33
CA TRP A 395 -5.08 -7.47 -16.54
C TRP A 395 -4.98 -7.89 -18.01
N GLN A 396 -4.31 -9.02 -18.28
CA GLN A 396 -4.06 -9.49 -19.65
C GLN A 396 -4.63 -10.87 -19.96
N ALA A 397 -5.06 -11.60 -18.95
CA ALA A 397 -5.71 -12.91 -19.03
C ALA A 397 -6.24 -13.30 -17.64
N PRO A 398 -7.04 -14.37 -17.49
CA PRO A 398 -7.42 -14.94 -16.21
C PRO A 398 -6.19 -15.17 -15.32
N GLY A 399 -6.21 -14.64 -14.09
CA GLY A 399 -5.12 -14.77 -13.12
C GLY A 399 -3.81 -14.06 -13.52
N LYS A 400 -3.80 -13.26 -14.59
CA LYS A 400 -2.57 -12.64 -15.10
C LYS A 400 -2.60 -11.11 -15.00
N ARG A 401 -2.10 -10.59 -13.88
CA ARG A 401 -1.79 -9.17 -13.67
C ARG A 401 -0.33 -8.94 -14.08
N VAL A 402 -0.09 -8.09 -15.05
CA VAL A 402 1.24 -7.83 -15.63
C VAL A 402 1.66 -6.41 -15.30
N VAL A 403 2.75 -6.25 -14.56
CA VAL A 403 3.35 -4.94 -14.30
C VAL A 403 3.92 -4.40 -15.62
N VAL A 404 3.43 -3.23 -16.03
CA VAL A 404 3.75 -2.58 -17.31
C VAL A 404 4.48 -1.24 -17.15
N TYR A 405 4.56 -0.71 -15.93
CA TYR A 405 5.25 0.54 -15.62
C TYR A 405 5.65 0.59 -14.13
N PRO A 406 6.75 1.28 -13.77
CA PRO A 406 7.77 1.86 -14.65
C PRO A 406 8.62 0.79 -15.36
N ALA A 407 9.34 1.20 -16.40
CA ALA A 407 10.17 0.29 -17.21
C ALA A 407 11.21 -0.49 -16.39
N SER A 408 11.69 0.09 -15.29
CA SER A 408 12.68 -0.53 -14.38
C SER A 408 12.20 -1.82 -13.70
N ILE A 409 10.87 -2.01 -13.58
CA ILE A 409 10.26 -3.18 -12.92
C ILE A 409 9.18 -3.85 -13.78
N ALA A 410 8.96 -3.36 -15.01
CA ALA A 410 7.97 -3.94 -15.90
C ALA A 410 8.37 -5.38 -16.30
N VAL A 411 7.38 -6.29 -16.27
CA VAL A 411 7.55 -7.70 -16.66
C VAL A 411 6.82 -8.01 -17.97
N GLY A 412 6.23 -7.01 -18.59
CA GLY A 412 5.59 -7.10 -19.90
C GLY A 412 5.15 -5.74 -20.42
N GLU A 413 4.60 -5.75 -21.63
CA GLU A 413 4.08 -4.54 -22.29
C GLU A 413 2.57 -4.43 -22.14
N VAL A 414 2.06 -3.19 -22.29
CA VAL A 414 0.63 -2.92 -22.41
C VAL A 414 0.06 -3.63 -23.63
N LYS A 415 -0.98 -4.42 -23.46
CA LYS A 415 -1.81 -4.98 -24.54
C LYS A 415 -2.99 -4.08 -24.83
N LEU A 416 -3.31 -3.95 -26.10
CA LEU A 416 -4.48 -3.22 -26.58
C LEU A 416 -5.59 -4.21 -26.95
N PRO A 417 -6.90 -3.83 -26.77
CA PRO A 417 -8.03 -4.68 -27.15
C PRO A 417 -8.10 -4.94 -28.65
#